data_a33525eadcd054a9b23586382385f22d
#
_entry.id   a33525eadcd054a9b23586382385f22d
#
_cell.length_a   1.000
_cell.length_b   1.000
_cell.length_c   1.000
_cell.angle_alpha   90.00
_cell.angle_beta   90.00
_cell.angle_gamma   90.00
#
_symmetry.space_group_name_H-M   'P 1'
#
loop_
_entity.id
_entity.type
_entity.pdbx_description
1 polymer ?
#
loop_
_entity_poly.entity_id
_entity_poly.type
_entity_poly.pdbx_seq_one_letter_code
_entity_poly.pdbx_strand_id
1 'polypeptide(L)'
;MPKQVTFIHAADLHLGAPFRGLRALSPTWASRLLSAIPESYDRVIDSALKNEADFVVIAGDIFDSARASYADHLHFFEGLKRLAAAGIPVYLCTGNHDPFTSWQHDFFTLPENTTMLPADRPGFVVFKKDGKPHTLIAGRGYYNHSWSPDEDIAEGITRAAAQEATGADAPFAVAVLHTGLNLDPQKAPTDPAALMRAGMDYWALGHIHLRCTYPEKNPRIAFSGCIQGRDIKETGERGVYKVTLTEGRPNQVEFIPTASVVWERLKVDVSECKSLSDMHEKIIRELFRANSTTYCEERCVRISLTGTTELHQALEMPGVLRDMRKGINDAFSVFYCDALLNKTVQPFDKKALLREGLFPSVFL
;
A
#
# COMPACT_ATOMS: atom_id res chain seq x y z
N MET A 1 -26.84 -3.66 -24.16
CA MET A 1 -26.03 -4.19 -23.05
C MET A 1 -25.99 -3.12 -22.00
N PRO A 2 -25.93 -3.45 -20.67
CA PRO A 2 -25.75 -2.46 -19.63
C PRO A 2 -24.41 -1.74 -19.85
N LYS A 3 -24.38 -0.43 -19.55
CA LYS A 3 -23.13 0.33 -19.63
C LYS A 3 -22.16 -0.17 -18.56
N GLN A 4 -20.86 -0.15 -18.85
CA GLN A 4 -19.80 -0.64 -17.98
C GLN A 4 -18.54 0.18 -18.16
N VAL A 5 -17.83 0.40 -17.08
CA VAL A 5 -16.49 0.99 -17.07
C VAL A 5 -15.57 0.19 -16.17
N THR A 6 -14.33 -0.03 -16.60
CA THR A 6 -13.28 -0.72 -15.84
C THR A 6 -12.07 0.20 -15.73
N PHE A 7 -11.56 0.40 -14.52
CA PHE A 7 -10.41 1.27 -14.30
C PHE A 7 -9.48 0.71 -13.20
N ILE A 8 -8.24 1.20 -13.20
CA ILE A 8 -7.28 0.92 -12.13
C ILE A 8 -7.31 2.07 -11.13
N HIS A 9 -7.44 1.74 -9.84
CA HIS A 9 -7.31 2.66 -8.73
C HIS A 9 -6.00 2.38 -8.00
N ALA A 10 -5.05 3.30 -8.14
CA ALA A 10 -3.76 3.33 -7.45
C ALA A 10 -3.68 4.54 -6.52
N ALA A 11 -2.87 4.44 -5.47
CA ALA A 11 -2.54 5.51 -4.54
C ALA A 11 -1.19 5.24 -3.89
N ASP A 12 -0.64 6.23 -3.20
CA ASP A 12 0.51 6.07 -2.30
C ASP A 12 1.69 5.35 -2.99
N LEU A 13 2.09 5.87 -4.18
CA LEU A 13 3.17 5.30 -4.98
C LEU A 13 4.53 5.55 -4.31
N HIS A 14 4.70 6.72 -3.71
CA HIS A 14 5.89 7.15 -2.98
C HIS A 14 7.21 6.93 -3.74
N LEU A 15 7.23 7.28 -5.02
CA LEU A 15 8.46 7.25 -5.82
C LEU A 15 9.54 8.12 -5.16
N GLY A 16 10.75 7.58 -5.05
CA GLY A 16 11.86 8.23 -4.36
C GLY A 16 11.89 8.06 -2.83
N ALA A 17 10.90 7.35 -2.24
CA ALA A 17 10.91 7.09 -0.80
C ALA A 17 12.08 6.20 -0.38
N PRO A 18 12.80 6.55 0.71
CA PRO A 18 13.91 5.74 1.17
C PRO A 18 13.45 4.54 1.97
N PHE A 19 14.16 3.43 1.83
CA PHE A 19 14.09 2.32 2.78
C PHE A 19 15.08 2.58 3.92
N ARG A 20 14.55 2.84 5.11
CA ARG A 20 15.37 3.23 6.27
C ARG A 20 16.06 2.02 6.91
N GLY A 21 17.33 2.20 7.29
CA GLY A 21 18.07 1.27 8.17
C GLY A 21 18.71 0.07 7.50
N LEU A 22 18.44 -0.25 6.24
CA LEU A 22 18.92 -1.48 5.60
C LEU A 22 20.33 -1.40 5.00
N ARG A 23 20.81 -0.22 4.61
CA ARG A 23 22.14 -0.05 3.98
C ARG A 23 23.28 -0.59 4.84
N ALA A 24 23.19 -0.43 6.17
CA ALA A 24 24.20 -0.90 7.10
C ALA A 24 24.16 -2.43 7.32
N LEU A 25 23.06 -3.09 6.94
CA LEU A 25 22.84 -4.51 7.21
C LEU A 25 23.12 -5.39 5.99
N SER A 26 22.76 -4.95 4.79
CA SER A 26 22.96 -5.67 3.54
C SER A 26 22.95 -4.72 2.34
N PRO A 27 24.09 -4.43 1.71
CA PRO A 27 24.15 -3.60 0.50
C PRO A 27 23.34 -4.17 -0.67
N THR A 28 23.30 -5.50 -0.83
CA THR A 28 22.54 -6.18 -1.87
C THR A 28 21.04 -5.94 -1.70
N TRP A 29 20.51 -6.20 -0.49
CA TRP A 29 19.10 -5.96 -0.20
C TRP A 29 18.73 -4.47 -0.16
N ALA A 30 19.66 -3.59 0.22
CA ALA A 30 19.44 -2.15 0.10
C ALA A 30 19.24 -1.73 -1.36
N SER A 31 20.06 -2.25 -2.29
CA SER A 31 19.90 -2.01 -3.73
C SER A 31 18.61 -2.63 -4.26
N ARG A 32 18.28 -3.86 -3.83
CA ARG A 32 17.04 -4.56 -4.23
C ARG A 32 15.78 -3.79 -3.83
N LEU A 33 15.75 -3.26 -2.62
CA LEU A 33 14.63 -2.47 -2.12
C LEU A 33 14.52 -1.10 -2.82
N LEU A 34 15.64 -0.48 -3.20
CA LEU A 34 15.61 0.76 -3.96
C LEU A 34 14.95 0.59 -5.33
N SER A 35 15.07 -0.59 -5.96
CA SER A 35 14.38 -0.89 -7.22
C SER A 35 12.92 -1.33 -7.03
N ALA A 36 12.51 -1.69 -5.81
CA ALA A 36 11.19 -2.27 -5.57
C ALA A 36 10.03 -1.31 -5.85
N ILE A 37 10.16 -0.02 -5.50
CA ILE A 37 9.09 0.96 -5.74
C ILE A 37 8.92 1.25 -7.24
N PRO A 38 9.99 1.57 -8.01
CA PRO A 38 9.89 1.71 -9.46
C PRO A 38 9.30 0.48 -10.15
N GLU A 39 9.77 -0.73 -9.82
CA GLU A 39 9.22 -1.98 -10.36
C GLU A 39 7.73 -2.16 -10.04
N SER A 40 7.31 -1.81 -8.83
CA SER A 40 5.91 -1.89 -8.44
C SER A 40 5.06 -0.90 -9.21
N TYR A 41 5.58 0.29 -9.50
CA TYR A 41 4.92 1.25 -10.38
C TYR A 41 4.81 0.71 -11.81
N ASP A 42 5.85 0.10 -12.37
CA ASP A 42 5.76 -0.54 -13.68
C ASP A 42 4.66 -1.59 -13.72
N ARG A 43 4.50 -2.38 -12.67
CA ARG A 43 3.41 -3.37 -12.55
C ARG A 43 2.02 -2.71 -12.46
N VAL A 44 1.91 -1.50 -11.90
CA VAL A 44 0.65 -0.73 -11.96
C VAL A 44 0.31 -0.38 -13.41
N ILE A 45 1.27 0.14 -14.16
CA ILE A 45 1.10 0.48 -15.59
C ILE A 45 0.76 -0.77 -16.40
N ASP A 46 1.50 -1.87 -16.21
CA ASP A 46 1.25 -3.16 -16.87
C ASP A 46 -0.14 -3.71 -16.55
N SER A 47 -0.61 -3.52 -15.30
CA SER A 47 -1.96 -3.93 -14.89
C SER A 47 -3.05 -3.16 -15.65
N ALA A 48 -2.87 -1.86 -15.87
CA ALA A 48 -3.80 -1.06 -16.65
C ALA A 48 -3.84 -1.52 -18.12
N LEU A 49 -2.67 -1.74 -18.71
CA LEU A 49 -2.54 -2.21 -20.09
C LEU A 49 -3.12 -3.61 -20.27
N LYS A 50 -2.77 -4.56 -19.41
CA LYS A 50 -3.21 -5.96 -19.48
C LYS A 50 -4.73 -6.12 -19.29
N ASN A 51 -5.32 -5.27 -18.45
CA ASN A 51 -6.77 -5.31 -18.20
C ASN A 51 -7.56 -4.40 -19.14
N GLU A 52 -6.92 -3.79 -20.15
CA GLU A 52 -7.56 -2.87 -21.10
C GLU A 52 -8.42 -1.82 -20.37
N ALA A 53 -7.84 -1.22 -19.31
CA ALA A 53 -8.56 -0.29 -18.46
C ALA A 53 -9.07 0.91 -19.26
N ASP A 54 -10.30 1.32 -19.04
CA ASP A 54 -10.88 2.51 -19.65
C ASP A 54 -10.15 3.79 -19.23
N PHE A 55 -9.62 3.82 -17.98
CA PHE A 55 -8.76 4.87 -17.43
C PHE A 55 -8.02 4.40 -16.18
N VAL A 56 -7.12 5.23 -15.67
CA VAL A 56 -6.45 5.05 -14.38
C VAL A 56 -6.75 6.22 -13.48
N VAL A 57 -7.00 5.97 -12.18
CA VAL A 57 -7.03 7.01 -11.16
C VAL A 57 -5.87 6.83 -10.19
N ILE A 58 -5.19 7.94 -9.82
CA ILE A 58 -4.09 7.95 -8.85
C ILE A 58 -4.43 8.93 -7.73
N ALA A 59 -4.70 8.39 -6.56
CA ALA A 59 -5.22 9.16 -5.42
C ALA A 59 -4.11 9.69 -4.50
N GLY A 60 -3.16 10.47 -5.05
CA GLY A 60 -2.15 11.24 -4.33
C GLY A 60 -0.93 10.44 -3.84
N ASP A 61 0.01 11.16 -3.23
CA ASP A 61 1.30 10.65 -2.74
C ASP A 61 2.07 9.85 -3.81
N ILE A 62 2.18 10.45 -4.99
CA ILE A 62 2.91 9.88 -6.14
C ILE A 62 4.40 9.92 -5.85
N PHE A 63 4.89 11.03 -5.29
CA PHE A 63 6.29 11.21 -4.92
C PHE A 63 6.46 11.37 -3.41
N ASP A 64 7.58 10.91 -2.86
CA ASP A 64 8.09 11.40 -1.58
C ASP A 64 8.88 12.70 -1.85
N SER A 65 8.18 13.83 -2.02
CA SER A 65 8.65 15.05 -2.70
C SER A 65 9.97 15.62 -2.18
N ALA A 66 10.25 15.47 -0.89
CA ALA A 66 11.53 15.90 -0.31
C ALA A 66 12.74 15.07 -0.78
N ARG A 67 12.52 13.97 -1.52
CA ARG A 67 13.54 12.95 -1.81
C ARG A 67 13.48 12.38 -3.22
N ALA A 68 12.38 12.60 -3.93
CA ALA A 68 12.24 12.16 -5.31
C ALA A 68 13.31 12.82 -6.18
N SER A 69 14.07 12.00 -6.89
CA SER A 69 15.11 12.43 -7.81
C SER A 69 14.53 12.76 -9.18
N TYR A 70 15.32 13.41 -10.03
CA TYR A 70 14.95 13.60 -11.42
C TYR A 70 14.63 12.25 -12.13
N ALA A 71 15.35 11.19 -11.80
CA ALA A 71 15.10 9.85 -12.35
C ALA A 71 13.75 9.29 -11.92
N ASP A 72 13.30 9.52 -10.68
CA ASP A 72 11.99 9.08 -10.21
C ASP A 72 10.87 9.81 -10.95
N HIS A 73 11.02 11.11 -11.16
CA HIS A 73 10.08 11.88 -11.98
C HIS A 73 10.05 11.39 -13.43
N LEU A 74 11.21 11.20 -14.06
CA LEU A 74 11.30 10.69 -15.41
C LEU A 74 10.61 9.32 -15.54
N HIS A 75 10.86 8.41 -14.60
CA HIS A 75 10.24 7.09 -14.57
C HIS A 75 8.71 7.16 -14.50
N PHE A 76 8.18 8.02 -13.63
CA PHE A 76 6.73 8.25 -13.54
C PHE A 76 6.15 8.74 -14.87
N PHE A 77 6.78 9.74 -15.48
CA PHE A 77 6.31 10.31 -16.76
C PHE A 77 6.42 9.30 -17.91
N GLU A 78 7.41 8.43 -17.92
CA GLU A 78 7.51 7.34 -18.91
C GLU A 78 6.35 6.35 -18.77
N GLY A 79 5.94 6.00 -17.56
CA GLY A 79 4.75 5.20 -17.32
C GLY A 79 3.48 5.87 -17.86
N LEU A 80 3.31 7.18 -17.60
CA LEU A 80 2.18 7.95 -18.16
C LEU A 80 2.19 7.96 -19.70
N LYS A 81 3.35 8.09 -20.33
CA LYS A 81 3.48 8.03 -21.80
C LYS A 81 3.10 6.66 -22.36
N ARG A 82 3.41 5.56 -21.64
CA ARG A 82 2.97 4.21 -22.02
C ARG A 82 1.45 4.09 -22.02
N LEU A 83 0.79 4.65 -21.00
CA LEU A 83 -0.69 4.71 -20.96
C LEU A 83 -1.26 5.60 -22.07
N ALA A 84 -0.63 6.75 -22.31
CA ALA A 84 -1.02 7.65 -23.39
C ALA A 84 -0.95 6.98 -24.76
N ALA A 85 0.13 6.26 -25.04
CA ALA A 85 0.31 5.50 -26.29
C ALA A 85 -0.76 4.40 -26.47
N ALA A 86 -1.28 3.86 -25.36
CA ALA A 86 -2.40 2.91 -25.37
C ALA A 86 -3.77 3.56 -25.37
N GLY A 87 -3.86 4.90 -25.36
CA GLY A 87 -5.13 5.63 -25.31
C GLY A 87 -5.84 5.56 -23.95
N ILE A 88 -5.15 5.19 -22.88
CA ILE A 88 -5.72 5.07 -21.53
C ILE A 88 -5.51 6.40 -20.79
N PRO A 89 -6.56 7.19 -20.50
CA PRO A 89 -6.44 8.44 -19.75
C PRO A 89 -6.10 8.20 -18.28
N VAL A 90 -5.44 9.20 -17.67
CA VAL A 90 -5.10 9.19 -16.25
C VAL A 90 -5.70 10.41 -15.56
N TYR A 91 -6.35 10.19 -14.42
CA TYR A 91 -6.86 11.23 -13.54
C TYR A 91 -6.16 11.11 -12.19
N LEU A 92 -5.46 12.15 -11.79
CA LEU A 92 -4.68 12.12 -10.55
C LEU A 92 -4.96 13.35 -9.69
N CYS A 93 -4.79 13.20 -8.39
CA CYS A 93 -4.70 14.33 -7.46
C CYS A 93 -3.36 14.30 -6.73
N THR A 94 -3.00 15.41 -6.11
CA THR A 94 -1.83 15.52 -5.24
C THR A 94 -2.15 15.05 -3.83
N GLY A 95 -1.15 14.53 -3.11
CA GLY A 95 -1.25 14.14 -1.71
C GLY A 95 -0.47 15.06 -0.77
N ASN A 96 -0.34 14.68 0.49
CA ASN A 96 0.38 15.49 1.47
C ASN A 96 1.90 15.37 1.35
N HIS A 97 2.42 14.31 0.73
CA HIS A 97 3.86 14.17 0.44
C HIS A 97 4.27 14.91 -0.84
N ASP A 98 3.37 15.04 -1.80
CA ASP A 98 3.61 15.69 -3.09
C ASP A 98 2.55 16.77 -3.41
N PRO A 99 2.31 17.76 -2.51
CA PRO A 99 1.30 18.78 -2.75
C PRO A 99 1.61 19.59 -4.01
N PHE A 100 0.59 20.26 -4.55
CA PHE A 100 0.69 21.05 -5.79
C PHE A 100 1.87 22.03 -5.80
N THR A 101 2.17 22.66 -4.67
CA THR A 101 3.29 23.60 -4.54
C THR A 101 4.68 22.97 -4.63
N SER A 102 4.79 21.63 -4.51
CA SER A 102 6.06 20.91 -4.62
C SER A 102 6.27 20.25 -5.98
N TRP A 103 5.28 20.27 -6.85
CA TRP A 103 5.40 19.67 -8.18
C TRP A 103 6.37 20.43 -9.08
N GLN A 104 7.18 19.68 -9.83
CA GLN A 104 8.21 20.22 -10.69
C GLN A 104 7.65 20.56 -12.09
N HIS A 105 6.71 21.51 -12.14
CA HIS A 105 5.98 21.90 -13.36
C HIS A 105 6.91 22.37 -14.50
N ASP A 106 8.07 22.90 -14.17
CA ASP A 106 9.02 23.42 -15.16
C ASP A 106 9.83 22.33 -15.88
N PHE A 107 9.95 21.15 -15.28
CA PHE A 107 10.76 20.06 -15.83
C PHE A 107 9.96 19.03 -16.63
N PHE A 108 8.69 18.83 -16.28
CA PHE A 108 7.88 17.79 -16.87
C PHE A 108 6.48 18.29 -17.21
N THR A 109 6.07 18.08 -18.46
CA THR A 109 4.69 18.33 -18.90
C THR A 109 3.92 17.02 -18.91
N LEU A 110 2.77 17.00 -18.25
CA LEU A 110 1.86 15.84 -18.27
C LEU A 110 1.43 15.52 -19.71
N PRO A 111 1.33 14.24 -20.10
CA PRO A 111 0.72 13.85 -21.36
C PRO A 111 -0.71 14.44 -21.52
N GLU A 112 -1.13 14.73 -22.75
CA GLU A 112 -2.45 15.36 -23.03
C GLU A 112 -3.64 14.57 -22.45
N ASN A 113 -3.53 13.25 -22.34
CA ASN A 113 -4.53 12.38 -21.76
C ASN A 113 -4.43 12.23 -20.22
N THR A 114 -3.54 12.98 -19.57
CA THR A 114 -3.39 12.97 -18.11
C THR A 114 -3.91 14.27 -17.53
N THR A 115 -4.88 14.17 -16.64
CA THR A 115 -5.48 15.31 -15.96
C THR A 115 -5.12 15.29 -14.48
N MET A 116 -4.44 16.34 -14.01
CA MET A 116 -4.28 16.61 -12.59
C MET A 116 -5.51 17.40 -12.11
N LEU A 117 -6.21 16.85 -11.12
CA LEU A 117 -7.35 17.51 -10.49
C LEU A 117 -6.86 18.70 -9.65
N PRO A 118 -7.62 19.79 -9.57
CA PRO A 118 -7.21 21.00 -8.82
C PRO A 118 -6.94 20.70 -7.34
N ALA A 119 -6.07 21.52 -6.75
CA ALA A 119 -5.74 21.43 -5.33
C ALA A 119 -6.41 22.52 -4.48
N ASP A 120 -6.85 23.62 -5.10
CA ASP A 120 -7.46 24.79 -4.45
C ASP A 120 -9.00 24.72 -4.37
N ARG A 121 -9.62 23.91 -5.21
CA ARG A 121 -11.06 23.74 -5.31
C ARG A 121 -11.42 22.34 -5.85
N PRO A 122 -12.69 21.90 -5.72
CA PRO A 122 -13.19 20.75 -6.46
C PRO A 122 -12.99 20.90 -7.97
N GLY A 123 -12.50 19.83 -8.61
CA GLY A 123 -12.35 19.74 -10.07
C GLY A 123 -13.25 18.67 -10.64
N PHE A 124 -13.72 18.91 -11.88
CA PHE A 124 -14.66 18.03 -12.56
C PHE A 124 -14.26 17.85 -14.03
N VAL A 125 -14.22 16.60 -14.47
CA VAL A 125 -13.86 16.21 -15.85
C VAL A 125 -14.80 15.11 -16.32
N VAL A 126 -14.99 14.99 -17.63
CA VAL A 126 -15.80 13.93 -18.23
C VAL A 126 -14.91 12.96 -18.99
N PHE A 127 -14.87 11.71 -18.53
CA PHE A 127 -14.37 10.62 -19.37
C PHE A 127 -15.42 10.29 -20.44
N LYS A 128 -15.00 10.27 -21.69
CA LYS A 128 -15.83 9.92 -22.83
C LYS A 128 -15.43 8.55 -23.38
N LYS A 129 -16.42 7.71 -23.66
CA LYS A 129 -16.25 6.44 -24.36
C LYS A 129 -17.02 6.53 -25.69
N ASP A 130 -16.36 6.23 -26.79
CA ASP A 130 -16.92 6.37 -28.13
C ASP A 130 -17.49 7.80 -28.40
N GLY A 131 -16.77 8.81 -27.91
CA GLY A 131 -17.14 10.23 -28.05
C GLY A 131 -18.30 10.69 -27.17
N LYS A 132 -18.94 9.82 -26.39
CA LYS A 132 -20.08 10.15 -25.51
C LYS A 132 -19.65 10.24 -24.04
N PRO A 133 -20.25 11.16 -23.25
CA PRO A 133 -20.08 11.19 -21.82
C PRO A 133 -20.36 9.81 -21.21
N HIS A 134 -19.39 9.30 -20.41
CA HIS A 134 -19.50 7.96 -19.84
C HIS A 134 -19.28 7.95 -18.32
N THR A 135 -18.29 8.69 -17.83
CA THR A 135 -18.01 8.76 -16.39
C THR A 135 -17.65 10.20 -16.01
N LEU A 136 -18.34 10.74 -15.01
CA LEU A 136 -17.95 11.98 -14.36
C LEU A 136 -16.76 11.67 -13.43
N ILE A 137 -15.68 12.38 -13.59
CA ILE A 137 -14.52 12.30 -12.71
C ILE A 137 -14.47 13.58 -11.88
N ALA A 138 -14.44 13.46 -10.57
CA ALA A 138 -14.36 14.56 -9.64
C ALA A 138 -13.21 14.38 -8.66
N GLY A 139 -12.70 15.45 -8.10
CA GLY A 139 -11.70 15.32 -7.04
C GLY A 139 -11.04 16.63 -6.67
N ARG A 140 -10.20 16.54 -5.65
CA ARG A 140 -9.40 17.63 -5.12
C ARG A 140 -8.09 17.09 -4.55
N GLY A 141 -6.98 17.76 -4.81
CA GLY A 141 -5.67 17.42 -4.24
C GLY A 141 -5.27 18.32 -3.08
N TYR A 142 -4.07 18.09 -2.55
CA TYR A 142 -3.42 18.95 -1.58
C TYR A 142 -2.73 20.11 -2.28
N TYR A 143 -2.99 21.34 -1.81
CA TYR A 143 -2.26 22.52 -2.28
C TYR A 143 -0.90 22.64 -1.60
N ASN A 144 -0.85 22.46 -0.26
CA ASN A 144 0.34 22.44 0.59
C ASN A 144 0.43 21.11 1.37
N HIS A 145 1.54 20.86 2.06
CA HIS A 145 1.76 19.64 2.89
C HIS A 145 0.77 19.47 4.05
N SER A 146 0.11 20.55 4.46
CA SER A 146 -0.88 20.55 5.55
C SER A 146 -2.26 20.87 5.03
N TRP A 147 -3.27 20.34 5.71
CA TRP A 147 -4.68 20.61 5.49
C TRP A 147 -5.29 21.10 6.80
N SER A 148 -6.24 22.05 6.73
CA SER A 148 -6.97 22.49 7.91
C SER A 148 -7.89 21.34 8.40
N PRO A 149 -7.82 20.93 9.68
CA PRO A 149 -8.70 19.91 10.22
C PRO A 149 -10.19 20.30 10.20
N ASP A 150 -10.48 21.60 10.09
CA ASP A 150 -11.84 22.14 10.07
C ASP A 150 -12.42 22.20 8.64
N GLU A 151 -11.63 21.88 7.62
CA GLU A 151 -12.06 21.86 6.22
C GLU A 151 -12.28 20.43 5.73
N ASP A 152 -13.48 20.14 5.25
CA ASP A 152 -13.78 18.87 4.58
C ASP A 152 -13.22 18.87 3.15
N ILE A 153 -12.29 17.96 2.85
CA ILE A 153 -11.70 17.85 1.50
C ILE A 153 -12.73 17.50 0.43
N ALA A 154 -13.80 16.82 0.79
CA ALA A 154 -14.85 16.40 -0.11
C ALA A 154 -15.96 17.45 -0.28
N GLU A 155 -15.87 18.61 0.42
CA GLU A 155 -16.87 19.67 0.29
C GLU A 155 -17.05 20.09 -1.17
N GLY A 156 -18.31 20.15 -1.61
CA GLY A 156 -18.68 20.50 -3.00
C GLY A 156 -18.49 19.38 -4.02
N ILE A 157 -17.94 18.21 -3.65
CA ILE A 157 -17.79 17.08 -4.55
C ILE A 157 -19.05 16.21 -4.50
N THR A 158 -19.96 16.42 -5.41
CA THR A 158 -21.19 15.63 -5.58
C THR A 158 -21.41 15.31 -7.05
N ARG A 159 -22.22 14.28 -7.33
CA ARG A 159 -22.63 14.00 -8.72
C ARG A 159 -23.35 15.19 -9.34
N ALA A 160 -24.25 15.85 -8.60
CA ALA A 160 -24.98 17.03 -9.09
C ALA A 160 -24.04 18.18 -9.46
N ALA A 161 -23.06 18.50 -8.60
CA ALA A 161 -22.06 19.51 -8.89
C ALA A 161 -21.20 19.16 -10.12
N ALA A 162 -20.85 17.88 -10.28
CA ALA A 162 -20.11 17.41 -11.45
C ALA A 162 -20.93 17.53 -12.75
N GLN A 163 -22.21 17.20 -12.70
CA GLN A 163 -23.13 17.39 -13.84
C GLN A 163 -23.29 18.86 -14.22
N GLU A 164 -23.49 19.72 -13.22
CA GLU A 164 -23.62 21.17 -13.42
C GLU A 164 -22.35 21.76 -14.03
N ALA A 165 -21.19 21.46 -13.44
CA ALA A 165 -19.90 22.03 -13.87
C ALA A 165 -19.47 21.56 -15.27
N THR A 166 -19.82 20.34 -15.66
CA THR A 166 -19.42 19.77 -16.95
C THR A 166 -20.52 19.88 -18.03
N GLY A 167 -21.75 20.17 -17.64
CA GLY A 167 -22.90 20.13 -18.54
C GLY A 167 -23.22 18.73 -19.10
N ALA A 168 -22.64 17.67 -18.48
CA ALA A 168 -22.74 16.30 -18.99
C ALA A 168 -23.57 15.42 -18.05
N ASP A 169 -24.45 14.63 -18.64
CA ASP A 169 -25.08 13.50 -17.96
C ASP A 169 -24.34 12.21 -18.34
N ALA A 170 -23.87 11.50 -17.32
CA ALA A 170 -23.08 10.28 -17.49
C ALA A 170 -23.57 9.16 -16.57
N PRO A 171 -23.53 7.90 -17.02
CA PRO A 171 -24.02 6.76 -16.24
C PRO A 171 -23.26 6.58 -14.92
N PHE A 172 -21.96 6.92 -14.90
CA PHE A 172 -21.10 6.73 -13.74
C PHE A 172 -20.49 8.04 -13.23
N ALA A 173 -20.15 8.05 -11.94
CA ALA A 173 -19.41 9.14 -11.29
C ALA A 173 -18.39 8.58 -10.32
N VAL A 174 -17.13 8.96 -10.49
CA VAL A 174 -15.97 8.51 -9.68
C VAL A 174 -15.29 9.74 -9.08
N ALA A 175 -15.02 9.71 -7.78
CA ALA A 175 -14.26 10.76 -7.12
C ALA A 175 -12.88 10.25 -6.72
N VAL A 176 -11.87 11.13 -6.74
CA VAL A 176 -10.47 10.85 -6.43
C VAL A 176 -9.99 11.83 -5.37
N LEU A 177 -9.62 11.34 -4.20
CA LEU A 177 -9.17 12.15 -3.07
C LEU A 177 -7.98 11.49 -2.36
N HIS A 178 -7.13 12.34 -1.79
CA HIS A 178 -6.13 11.90 -0.82
C HIS A 178 -6.54 12.38 0.57
N THR A 179 -7.00 11.47 1.45
CA THR A 179 -7.67 11.82 2.71
C THR A 179 -7.43 10.78 3.80
N GLY A 180 -7.26 11.24 5.03
CA GLY A 180 -7.28 10.37 6.21
C GLY A 180 -8.68 9.89 6.58
N LEU A 181 -9.72 10.38 5.88
CA LEU A 181 -11.13 10.10 6.20
C LEU A 181 -11.39 10.41 7.70
N ASN A 182 -12.01 9.51 8.41
CA ASN A 182 -12.13 9.55 9.87
C ASN A 182 -11.09 8.67 10.59
N LEU A 183 -10.17 8.05 9.85
CA LEU A 183 -9.10 7.18 10.36
C LEU A 183 -7.84 7.97 10.76
N ASP A 184 -7.55 9.05 10.04
CA ASP A 184 -6.53 10.05 10.40
C ASP A 184 -7.11 11.47 10.24
N PRO A 185 -7.80 12.01 11.26
CA PRO A 185 -8.50 13.28 11.17
C PRO A 185 -7.57 14.50 11.04
N GLN A 186 -6.25 14.33 11.14
CA GLN A 186 -5.26 15.39 10.92
C GLN A 186 -4.88 15.53 9.43
N LYS A 187 -5.39 14.65 8.56
CA LYS A 187 -5.01 14.56 7.15
C LYS A 187 -6.23 14.68 6.24
N ALA A 188 -6.62 15.93 5.95
CA ALA A 188 -7.75 16.27 5.08
C ALA A 188 -8.99 15.42 5.39
N PRO A 189 -9.60 15.58 6.56
CA PRO A 189 -10.70 14.74 7.02
C PRO A 189 -11.95 14.89 6.16
N THR A 190 -12.76 13.85 6.12
CA THR A 190 -14.13 13.87 5.59
C THR A 190 -14.96 12.75 6.25
N ASP A 191 -16.29 12.90 6.20
CA ASP A 191 -17.20 11.92 6.81
C ASP A 191 -17.62 10.85 5.78
N PRO A 192 -17.40 9.54 6.07
CA PRO A 192 -17.87 8.46 5.20
C PRO A 192 -19.37 8.52 4.86
N ALA A 193 -20.20 8.95 5.81
CA ALA A 193 -21.64 9.09 5.56
C ALA A 193 -21.95 10.24 4.60
N ALA A 194 -21.18 11.33 4.61
CA ALA A 194 -21.28 12.41 3.65
C ALA A 194 -20.90 11.91 2.24
N LEU A 195 -19.79 11.17 2.12
CA LEU A 195 -19.38 10.56 0.86
C LEU A 195 -20.46 9.65 0.27
N MET A 196 -21.10 8.84 1.10
CA MET A 196 -22.18 7.95 0.66
C MET A 196 -23.42 8.71 0.14
N ARG A 197 -23.70 9.92 0.65
CA ARG A 197 -24.82 10.78 0.22
C ARG A 197 -24.52 11.63 -1.02
N ALA A 198 -23.24 11.81 -1.39
CA ALA A 198 -22.82 12.69 -2.48
C ALA A 198 -23.22 12.20 -3.88
N GLY A 199 -23.79 10.99 -4.03
CA GLY A 199 -24.26 10.44 -5.29
C GLY A 199 -23.18 9.88 -6.19
N MET A 200 -21.90 9.84 -5.76
CA MET A 200 -20.82 9.20 -6.51
C MET A 200 -20.97 7.67 -6.42
N ASP A 201 -20.64 6.97 -7.50
CA ASP A 201 -20.66 5.50 -7.53
C ASP A 201 -19.43 4.90 -6.85
N TYR A 202 -18.31 5.60 -6.91
CA TYR A 202 -17.06 5.14 -6.31
C TYR A 202 -16.17 6.32 -5.87
N TRP A 203 -15.57 6.17 -4.68
CA TRP A 203 -14.57 7.07 -4.12
C TRP A 203 -13.23 6.35 -4.10
N ALA A 204 -12.30 6.77 -4.95
CA ALA A 204 -10.93 6.32 -4.99
C ALA A 204 -10.10 7.16 -4.00
N LEU A 205 -9.73 6.56 -2.87
CA LEU A 205 -9.02 7.25 -1.79
C LEU A 205 -7.57 6.79 -1.66
N GLY A 206 -6.67 7.72 -1.33
CA GLY A 206 -5.29 7.50 -0.92
C GLY A 206 -5.04 8.04 0.49
N HIS A 207 -3.82 7.89 1.01
CA HIS A 207 -3.28 8.21 2.33
C HIS A 207 -3.18 6.99 3.27
N ILE A 208 -4.17 6.15 3.33
CA ILE A 208 -4.14 4.96 4.17
C ILE A 208 -3.48 3.82 3.40
N HIS A 209 -2.26 3.44 3.80
CA HIS A 209 -1.46 2.43 3.10
C HIS A 209 -2.01 1.00 3.22
N LEU A 210 -2.97 0.77 4.11
CA LEU A 210 -3.67 -0.51 4.22
C LEU A 210 -4.92 -0.48 3.34
N ARG A 211 -5.01 -1.41 2.38
CA ARG A 211 -6.19 -1.52 1.53
C ARG A 211 -7.44 -1.83 2.35
N CYS A 212 -8.53 -1.14 2.05
CA CYS A 212 -9.84 -1.44 2.60
C CYS A 212 -10.96 -0.91 1.71
N THR A 213 -12.14 -1.47 1.87
CA THR A 213 -13.34 -1.10 1.11
C THR A 213 -14.56 -0.97 2.02
N TYR A 214 -15.46 -0.04 1.68
CA TYR A 214 -16.70 0.19 2.41
C TYR A 214 -17.82 0.60 1.44
N PRO A 215 -19.07 0.07 1.63
CA PRO A 215 -19.39 -1.13 2.39
C PRO A 215 -18.84 -2.41 1.73
N GLU A 216 -18.71 -3.49 2.50
CA GLU A 216 -18.06 -4.73 2.04
C GLU A 216 -18.72 -5.36 0.81
N LYS A 217 -20.06 -5.44 0.80
CA LYS A 217 -20.81 -6.11 -0.29
C LYS A 217 -21.00 -5.29 -1.57
N ASN A 218 -20.86 -3.97 -1.49
CA ASN A 218 -20.96 -3.06 -2.63
C ASN A 218 -20.00 -1.90 -2.39
N PRO A 219 -18.70 -2.10 -2.58
CA PRO A 219 -17.69 -1.10 -2.27
C PRO A 219 -17.90 0.20 -3.05
N ARG A 220 -18.14 1.28 -2.32
CA ARG A 220 -18.27 2.63 -2.89
C ARG A 220 -17.19 3.58 -2.41
N ILE A 221 -16.54 3.25 -1.29
CA ILE A 221 -15.39 3.97 -0.73
C ILE A 221 -14.26 2.96 -0.63
N ALA A 222 -13.09 3.26 -1.17
CA ALA A 222 -11.97 2.35 -1.13
C ALA A 222 -10.63 3.07 -1.00
N PHE A 223 -9.76 2.56 -0.15
CA PHE A 223 -8.33 2.81 -0.14
C PHE A 223 -7.64 1.64 -0.83
N SER A 224 -6.90 1.88 -1.90
CA SER A 224 -6.12 0.81 -2.57
C SER A 224 -4.91 0.39 -1.73
N GLY A 225 -4.48 1.25 -0.85
CA GLY A 225 -3.21 1.11 -0.11
C GLY A 225 -2.01 1.47 -0.98
N CYS A 226 -0.81 1.37 -0.41
CA CYS A 226 0.42 1.61 -1.15
C CYS A 226 0.75 0.47 -2.13
N ILE A 227 1.46 0.77 -3.20
CA ILE A 227 1.84 -0.21 -4.24
C ILE A 227 2.99 -1.12 -3.81
N GLN A 228 3.82 -0.67 -2.85
CA GLN A 228 4.99 -1.35 -2.31
C GLN A 228 5.12 -1.07 -0.81
N GLY A 229 5.21 -2.11 0.03
CA GLY A 229 5.55 -1.96 1.44
C GLY A 229 7.00 -1.50 1.61
N ARG A 230 7.23 -0.53 2.50
CA ARG A 230 8.54 0.12 2.71
C ARG A 230 9.23 -0.28 4.00
N ASP A 231 8.49 -0.85 4.93
CA ASP A 231 9.02 -1.36 6.20
C ASP A 231 8.12 -2.45 6.81
N ILE A 232 8.53 -2.97 7.97
CA ILE A 232 7.82 -4.05 8.67
C ILE A 232 6.45 -3.64 9.24
N LYS A 233 6.03 -2.39 9.15
CA LYS A 233 4.68 -1.96 9.50
C LYS A 233 3.72 -2.14 8.31
N GLU A 234 4.26 -2.20 7.10
CA GLU A 234 3.51 -2.34 5.85
C GLU A 234 3.60 -3.78 5.33
N THR A 235 3.22 -4.75 6.15
CA THR A 235 3.28 -6.19 5.84
C THR A 235 2.21 -6.65 4.84
N GLY A 236 2.46 -7.79 4.21
CA GLY A 236 1.54 -8.45 3.29
C GLY A 236 1.59 -7.88 1.88
N GLU A 237 0.74 -8.40 1.04
CA GLU A 237 0.63 -8.00 -0.35
C GLU A 237 0.16 -6.55 -0.48
N ARG A 238 0.85 -5.79 -1.33
CA ARG A 238 0.54 -4.41 -1.68
C ARG A 238 0.24 -4.31 -3.17
N GLY A 239 -0.59 -3.34 -3.54
CA GLY A 239 -0.99 -3.25 -4.95
C GLY A 239 -2.10 -2.24 -5.19
N VAL A 240 -2.89 -2.50 -6.21
CA VAL A 240 -3.94 -1.63 -6.73
C VAL A 240 -5.29 -2.35 -6.76
N TYR A 241 -6.36 -1.60 -6.99
CA TYR A 241 -7.65 -2.18 -7.31
C TYR A 241 -7.97 -2.05 -8.81
N LYS A 242 -8.45 -3.15 -9.39
CA LYS A 242 -9.24 -3.11 -10.61
C LYS A 242 -10.70 -2.95 -10.22
N VAL A 243 -11.31 -1.87 -10.65
CA VAL A 243 -12.70 -1.52 -10.33
C VAL A 243 -13.54 -1.63 -11.58
N THR A 244 -14.66 -2.35 -11.49
CA THR A 244 -15.64 -2.45 -12.57
C THR A 244 -16.99 -1.96 -12.06
N LEU A 245 -17.48 -0.87 -12.65
CA LEU A 245 -18.82 -0.35 -12.42
C LEU A 245 -19.72 -0.80 -13.57
N THR A 246 -20.87 -1.38 -13.25
CA THR A 246 -21.87 -1.84 -14.23
C THR A 246 -23.23 -1.30 -13.85
N GLU A 247 -23.91 -0.68 -14.82
CA GLU A 247 -25.23 -0.08 -14.60
C GLU A 247 -26.21 -1.09 -14.00
N GLY A 248 -26.82 -0.73 -12.86
CA GLY A 248 -27.77 -1.57 -12.14
C GLY A 248 -27.19 -2.78 -11.43
N ARG A 249 -25.87 -2.86 -11.26
CA ARG A 249 -25.18 -3.94 -10.53
C ARG A 249 -24.29 -3.40 -9.41
N PRO A 250 -24.00 -4.20 -8.38
CA PRO A 250 -22.98 -3.87 -7.39
C PRO A 250 -21.59 -3.66 -8.00
N ASN A 251 -20.82 -2.75 -7.46
CA ASN A 251 -19.43 -2.53 -7.86
C ASN A 251 -18.58 -3.78 -7.62
N GLN A 252 -17.71 -4.08 -8.57
CA GLN A 252 -16.70 -5.13 -8.44
C GLN A 252 -15.35 -4.47 -8.20
N VAL A 253 -14.69 -4.85 -7.11
CA VAL A 253 -13.37 -4.35 -6.72
C VAL A 253 -12.45 -5.55 -6.52
N GLU A 254 -11.53 -5.72 -7.44
CA GLU A 254 -10.58 -6.84 -7.47
C GLU A 254 -9.18 -6.31 -7.12
N PHE A 255 -8.52 -6.94 -6.15
CA PHE A 255 -7.15 -6.58 -5.78
C PHE A 255 -6.15 -7.18 -6.77
N ILE A 256 -5.23 -6.35 -7.28
CA ILE A 256 -4.11 -6.77 -8.11
C ILE A 256 -2.82 -6.47 -7.35
N PRO A 257 -2.04 -7.49 -6.97
CA PRO A 257 -0.77 -7.28 -6.29
C PRO A 257 0.28 -6.70 -7.24
N THR A 258 1.00 -5.68 -6.77
CA THR A 258 2.08 -5.02 -7.52
C THR A 258 3.43 -5.03 -6.81
N ALA A 259 3.45 -5.19 -5.47
CA ALA A 259 4.70 -5.18 -4.72
C ALA A 259 5.71 -6.19 -5.26
N SER A 260 6.94 -5.78 -5.47
CA SER A 260 8.02 -6.66 -5.94
C SER A 260 8.79 -7.31 -4.79
N VAL A 261 8.68 -6.77 -3.58
CA VAL A 261 9.18 -7.35 -2.33
C VAL A 261 8.10 -7.25 -1.26
N VAL A 262 7.83 -8.36 -0.56
CA VAL A 262 6.82 -8.41 0.50
C VAL A 262 7.48 -8.35 1.87
N TRP A 263 6.96 -7.51 2.77
CA TRP A 263 7.33 -7.51 4.18
C TRP A 263 6.44 -8.45 4.97
N GLU A 264 7.02 -9.23 5.87
CA GLU A 264 6.29 -10.23 6.64
C GLU A 264 6.78 -10.37 8.08
N ARG A 265 5.85 -10.73 8.98
CA ARG A 265 6.13 -11.14 10.35
C ARG A 265 5.88 -12.63 10.49
N LEU A 266 6.94 -13.39 10.70
CA LEU A 266 6.85 -14.84 10.88
C LEU A 266 7.02 -15.17 12.37
N LYS A 267 6.11 -15.97 12.91
CA LYS A 267 6.24 -16.58 14.23
C LYS A 267 6.62 -18.03 14.06
N VAL A 268 7.71 -18.44 14.70
CA VAL A 268 8.19 -19.82 14.69
C VAL A 268 8.16 -20.36 16.11
N ASP A 269 7.29 -21.33 16.36
CA ASP A 269 7.27 -22.05 17.63
C ASP A 269 8.45 -23.04 17.67
N VAL A 270 9.35 -22.88 18.62
CA VAL A 270 10.58 -23.69 18.77
C VAL A 270 10.54 -24.62 19.97
N SER A 271 9.37 -24.86 20.58
CA SER A 271 9.23 -25.69 21.78
C SER A 271 9.75 -27.13 21.61
N GLU A 272 9.66 -27.68 20.41
CA GLU A 272 10.10 -29.05 20.12
C GLU A 272 11.58 -29.15 19.71
N CYS A 273 12.25 -28.01 19.49
CA CYS A 273 13.62 -27.98 19.06
C CYS A 273 14.57 -28.35 20.22
N LYS A 274 15.50 -29.25 19.97
CA LYS A 274 16.47 -29.75 20.97
C LYS A 274 17.85 -29.10 20.84
N SER A 275 18.09 -28.41 19.71
CA SER A 275 19.35 -27.74 19.44
C SER A 275 19.11 -26.44 18.65
N LEU A 276 20.11 -25.55 18.61
CA LEU A 276 20.08 -24.37 17.76
C LEU A 276 20.06 -24.73 16.26
N SER A 277 20.61 -25.89 15.89
CA SER A 277 20.52 -26.42 14.53
C SER A 277 19.09 -26.80 14.16
N ASP A 278 18.37 -27.49 15.06
CA ASP A 278 16.96 -27.84 14.82
C ASP A 278 16.11 -26.57 14.66
N MET A 279 16.39 -25.54 15.46
CA MET A 279 15.72 -24.23 15.33
C MET A 279 15.99 -23.59 13.97
N HIS A 280 17.23 -23.58 13.52
CA HIS A 280 17.61 -23.05 12.22
C HIS A 280 16.90 -23.77 11.10
N GLU A 281 16.89 -25.10 11.10
CA GLU A 281 16.17 -25.91 10.11
C GLU A 281 14.64 -25.65 10.12
N LYS A 282 14.07 -25.50 11.33
CA LYS A 282 12.65 -25.18 11.48
C LYS A 282 12.33 -23.80 10.91
N ILE A 283 13.16 -22.78 11.18
CA ILE A 283 13.01 -21.43 10.61
C ILE A 283 13.01 -21.50 9.08
N ILE A 284 13.98 -22.18 8.48
CA ILE A 284 14.09 -22.31 7.04
C ILE A 284 12.83 -22.98 6.45
N ARG A 285 12.37 -24.08 7.06
CA ARG A 285 11.16 -24.78 6.63
C ARG A 285 9.92 -23.87 6.67
N GLU A 286 9.74 -23.09 7.73
CA GLU A 286 8.63 -22.15 7.87
C GLU A 286 8.73 -20.97 6.88
N LEU A 287 9.93 -20.49 6.57
CA LEU A 287 10.15 -19.49 5.53
C LEU A 287 9.69 -19.98 4.16
N PHE A 288 10.09 -21.19 3.75
CA PHE A 288 9.66 -21.77 2.48
C PHE A 288 8.17 -22.09 2.45
N ARG A 289 7.61 -22.53 3.57
CA ARG A 289 6.17 -22.78 3.68
C ARG A 289 5.36 -21.47 3.49
N ALA A 290 5.77 -20.40 4.13
CA ALA A 290 5.14 -19.09 3.96
C ALA A 290 5.25 -18.60 2.51
N ASN A 291 6.37 -18.86 1.82
CA ASN A 291 6.59 -18.43 0.44
C ASN A 291 5.67 -19.13 -0.58
N SER A 292 5.26 -20.36 -0.33
CA SER A 292 4.42 -21.14 -1.25
C SER A 292 3.00 -20.56 -1.44
N THR A 293 2.59 -19.60 -0.63
CA THR A 293 1.22 -19.04 -0.60
C THR A 293 1.10 -17.64 -1.19
N THR A 294 2.18 -17.06 -1.72
CA THR A 294 2.15 -15.69 -2.26
C THR A 294 2.63 -15.62 -3.70
N TYR A 295 2.21 -14.54 -4.38
CA TYR A 295 2.61 -14.25 -5.76
C TYR A 295 4.06 -13.72 -5.88
N CYS A 296 4.67 -13.30 -4.77
CA CYS A 296 6.00 -12.70 -4.74
C CYS A 296 6.97 -13.59 -3.96
N GLU A 297 8.08 -13.98 -4.58
CA GLU A 297 9.09 -14.86 -3.99
C GLU A 297 10.02 -14.10 -3.03
N GLU A 298 10.32 -12.82 -3.31
CA GLU A 298 11.26 -12.03 -2.51
C GLU A 298 10.60 -11.39 -1.29
N ARG A 299 11.21 -11.62 -0.12
CA ARG A 299 10.64 -11.18 1.16
C ARG A 299 11.66 -10.61 2.12
N CYS A 300 11.25 -9.53 2.79
CA CYS A 300 11.87 -9.06 4.03
C CYS A 300 11.07 -9.59 5.22
N VAL A 301 11.69 -10.41 6.07
CA VAL A 301 10.98 -11.13 7.12
C VAL A 301 11.51 -10.75 8.50
N ARG A 302 10.62 -10.39 9.41
CA ARG A 302 10.94 -10.30 10.85
C ARG A 302 10.46 -11.55 11.54
N ILE A 303 11.40 -12.32 12.10
CA ILE A 303 11.13 -13.63 12.70
C ILE A 303 11.08 -13.47 14.23
N SER A 304 10.02 -14.00 14.84
CA SER A 304 9.88 -14.13 16.29
C SER A 304 9.90 -15.61 16.66
N LEU A 305 10.92 -16.03 17.42
CA LEU A 305 10.97 -17.36 18.04
C LEU A 305 10.04 -17.37 19.25
N THR A 306 9.12 -18.32 19.32
CA THR A 306 8.11 -18.41 20.39
C THR A 306 8.10 -19.81 20.99
N GLY A 307 7.34 -19.98 22.07
CA GLY A 307 7.18 -21.25 22.77
C GLY A 307 8.09 -21.42 23.97
N THR A 308 7.93 -22.54 24.68
CA THR A 308 8.72 -22.87 25.89
C THR A 308 9.85 -23.80 25.48
N THR A 309 11.10 -23.45 25.78
CA THR A 309 12.27 -24.24 25.39
C THR A 309 13.42 -24.16 26.41
N GLU A 310 14.10 -25.28 26.61
CA GLU A 310 15.35 -25.38 27.40
C GLU A 310 16.50 -24.55 26.79
N LEU A 311 16.37 -24.20 25.50
CA LEU A 311 17.39 -23.41 24.78
C LEU A 311 17.20 -21.89 24.98
N HIS A 312 16.23 -21.45 25.81
CA HIS A 312 15.95 -20.04 26.04
C HIS A 312 17.23 -19.26 26.47
N GLN A 313 17.97 -19.79 27.42
CA GLN A 313 19.23 -19.17 27.91
C GLN A 313 20.30 -19.11 26.81
N ALA A 314 20.40 -20.13 25.98
CA ALA A 314 21.32 -20.13 24.85
C ALA A 314 20.97 -19.04 23.82
N LEU A 315 19.68 -18.77 23.60
CA LEU A 315 19.21 -17.68 22.72
C LEU A 315 19.49 -16.29 23.30
N GLU A 316 19.59 -16.15 24.63
CA GLU A 316 19.95 -14.90 25.30
C GLU A 316 21.48 -14.63 25.30
N MET A 317 22.30 -15.61 24.92
CA MET A 317 23.75 -15.41 24.84
C MET A 317 24.08 -14.36 23.75
N PRO A 318 25.03 -13.45 24.06
CA PRO A 318 25.45 -12.42 23.12
C PRO A 318 25.87 -12.99 21.77
N GLY A 319 25.30 -12.49 20.69
CA GLY A 319 25.65 -12.85 19.30
C GLY A 319 24.88 -14.03 18.71
N VAL A 320 24.28 -14.92 19.50
CA VAL A 320 23.59 -16.12 18.98
C VAL A 320 22.50 -15.77 17.95
N LEU A 321 21.57 -14.87 18.30
CA LEU A 321 20.53 -14.45 17.37
C LEU A 321 21.07 -13.72 16.14
N ARG A 322 22.13 -12.92 16.32
CA ARG A 322 22.80 -12.24 15.21
C ARG A 322 23.42 -13.23 14.24
N ASP A 323 24.10 -14.25 14.77
CA ASP A 323 24.82 -15.23 13.96
C ASP A 323 23.84 -16.18 13.27
N MET A 324 22.74 -16.59 13.94
CA MET A 324 21.64 -17.31 13.31
C MET A 324 20.98 -16.51 12.18
N ARG A 325 20.69 -15.23 12.41
CA ARG A 325 20.15 -14.33 11.38
C ARG A 325 21.09 -14.21 10.19
N LYS A 326 22.39 -14.06 10.45
CA LYS A 326 23.41 -14.03 9.40
C LYS A 326 23.39 -15.32 8.58
N GLY A 327 23.34 -16.49 9.23
CA GLY A 327 23.26 -17.77 8.55
C GLY A 327 22.04 -17.88 7.62
N ILE A 328 20.87 -17.38 8.04
CA ILE A 328 19.65 -17.34 7.21
C ILE A 328 19.88 -16.43 5.97
N ASN A 329 20.42 -15.24 6.19
CA ASN A 329 20.64 -14.26 5.12
C ASN A 329 21.73 -14.67 4.13
N ASP A 330 22.73 -15.42 4.57
CA ASP A 330 23.80 -15.93 3.70
C ASP A 330 23.36 -17.16 2.89
N ALA A 331 22.35 -17.90 3.36
CA ALA A 331 21.92 -19.15 2.73
C ALA A 331 20.94 -18.94 1.57
N PHE A 332 20.15 -17.87 1.58
CA PHE A 332 19.07 -17.67 0.60
C PHE A 332 19.01 -16.23 0.12
N SER A 333 18.94 -16.04 -1.20
CA SER A 333 18.82 -14.71 -1.84
C SER A 333 17.39 -14.18 -1.86
N VAL A 334 16.39 -15.05 -1.75
CA VAL A 334 14.96 -14.70 -1.82
C VAL A 334 14.39 -14.21 -0.47
N PHE A 335 15.10 -14.45 0.62
CA PHE A 335 14.70 -14.01 1.96
C PHE A 335 15.73 -13.07 2.57
N TYR A 336 15.26 -12.02 3.22
CA TYR A 336 16.07 -11.19 4.08
C TYR A 336 15.42 -11.09 5.46
N CYS A 337 16.06 -11.71 6.46
CA CYS A 337 15.67 -11.56 7.85
C CYS A 337 16.18 -10.22 8.38
N ASP A 338 15.32 -9.23 8.55
CA ASP A 338 15.68 -7.92 9.10
C ASP A 338 15.95 -7.98 10.59
N ALA A 339 15.21 -8.85 11.31
CA ALA A 339 15.43 -9.12 12.74
C ALA A 339 14.97 -10.53 13.11
N LEU A 340 15.77 -11.19 13.95
CA LEU A 340 15.42 -12.44 14.64
C LEU A 340 15.25 -12.11 16.13
N LEU A 341 14.04 -12.31 16.66
CA LEU A 341 13.66 -11.90 18.00
C LEU A 341 13.42 -13.11 18.89
N ASN A 342 14.05 -13.17 20.06
CA ASN A 342 13.72 -14.14 21.09
C ASN A 342 12.45 -13.70 21.84
N LYS A 343 11.38 -14.50 21.71
CA LYS A 343 10.13 -14.40 22.47
C LYS A 343 9.76 -15.75 23.07
N THR A 344 10.75 -16.62 23.25
CA THR A 344 10.58 -17.89 23.95
C THR A 344 10.47 -17.67 25.45
N VAL A 345 10.04 -18.68 26.15
CA VAL A 345 9.97 -18.72 27.60
C VAL A 345 10.79 -19.91 28.10
N GLN A 346 11.53 -19.72 29.19
CA GLN A 346 12.24 -20.83 29.82
C GLN A 346 11.22 -21.76 30.50
N PRO A 347 11.36 -23.09 30.37
CA PRO A 347 10.60 -24.02 31.18
C PRO A 347 10.82 -23.78 32.66
N PHE A 348 9.78 -23.84 33.45
CA PHE A 348 9.90 -23.81 34.89
C PHE A 348 9.24 -25.06 35.51
N ASP A 349 9.92 -25.60 36.53
CA ASP A 349 9.37 -26.71 37.31
C ASP A 349 8.40 -26.17 38.36
N LYS A 350 7.09 -26.23 38.04
CA LYS A 350 6.04 -25.82 38.97
C LYS A 350 6.11 -26.55 40.30
N LYS A 351 6.52 -27.84 40.33
CA LYS A 351 6.64 -28.62 41.56
C LYS A 351 7.81 -28.14 42.44
N ALA A 352 8.92 -27.76 41.80
CA ALA A 352 10.06 -27.19 42.50
C ALA A 352 9.68 -25.84 43.13
N LEU A 353 9.06 -24.94 42.40
CA LEU A 353 8.61 -23.63 42.90
C LEU A 353 7.62 -23.74 44.06
N LEU A 354 6.69 -24.68 43.98
CA LEU A 354 5.75 -24.94 45.10
C LEU A 354 6.45 -25.44 46.35
N ARG A 355 7.55 -26.19 46.22
CA ARG A 355 8.33 -26.68 47.37
C ARG A 355 9.18 -25.59 48.04
N GLU A 356 9.61 -24.59 47.27
CA GLU A 356 10.44 -23.50 47.80
C GLU A 356 9.68 -22.53 48.71
N GLY A 357 8.32 -22.54 48.67
CA GLY A 357 7.46 -21.71 49.52
C GLY A 357 7.61 -20.21 49.31
N LEU A 358 8.23 -19.79 48.21
CA LEU A 358 8.46 -18.39 47.85
C LEU A 358 7.19 -17.73 47.29
N PHE A 359 7.18 -16.39 47.27
CA PHE A 359 6.04 -15.57 46.78
C PHE A 359 5.41 -16.06 45.48
N PRO A 360 6.14 -16.52 44.47
CA PRO A 360 5.51 -17.08 43.25
C PRO A 360 4.65 -18.32 43.48
N SER A 361 4.93 -19.12 44.54
CA SER A 361 4.18 -20.35 44.86
C SER A 361 2.73 -20.09 45.27
N VAL A 362 2.39 -18.86 45.67
CA VAL A 362 1.05 -18.45 46.08
C VAL A 362 0.12 -18.25 44.92
N PHE A 363 0.64 -18.05 43.70
CA PHE A 363 -0.10 -17.74 42.49
C PHE A 363 -0.12 -18.89 41.47
N LEU A 364 0.50 -20.02 41.75
CA LEU A 364 0.54 -21.24 40.93
C LEU A 364 -0.40 -22.33 41.42
#